data_a68f16f84bd6faefd1d6cc671bc14146
#
_entry.id   a68f16f84bd6faefd1d6cc671bc14146
#
_cell.length_a   1.000
_cell.length_b   1.000
_cell.length_c   1.000
_cell.angle_alpha   90.00
_cell.angle_beta   90.00
_cell.angle_gamma   90.00
#
_symmetry.space_group_name_H-M   'P 1'
#
loop_
_entity.id
_entity.type
_entity.pdbx_description
1 polymer ?
#
loop_
_entity_poly.entity_id
_entity_poly.type
_entity_poly.pdbx_seq_one_letter_code
_entity_poly.pdbx_strand_id
1 'polypeptide(L)'
;MEKDISTEEKIKNAARKVFHEKGYGQARTRDIAEEAGINLALLNYYFMSKEKLFDIIMKESLQEMFGLIVNLVNAEDINLSEKIDMIVARYIDSIS
;
A
#
# COMPACT_ATOMS: atom_id res chain seq x y z
N MET A 1 23.72 -4.14 6.72
CA MET A 1 23.18 -3.22 7.64
C MET A 1 21.71 -2.92 7.44
N GLU A 2 20.95 -2.96 8.47
CA GLU A 2 19.55 -2.70 8.37
C GLU A 2 19.23 -1.24 8.36
N LYS A 3 18.31 -0.88 7.48
CA LYS A 3 17.84 0.46 7.44
C LYS A 3 16.62 0.58 8.34
N ASP A 4 16.66 1.53 9.24
CA ASP A 4 15.53 1.75 10.11
C ASP A 4 14.35 2.27 9.30
N ILE A 5 13.22 1.62 9.47
CA ILE A 5 11.98 2.07 8.85
C ILE A 5 11.37 3.10 9.77
N SER A 6 10.94 4.23 9.22
CA SER A 6 10.31 5.27 10.03
C SER A 6 9.02 4.74 10.66
N THR A 7 8.60 5.39 11.74
CA THR A 7 7.35 5.03 12.41
C THR A 7 6.17 5.16 11.44
N GLU A 8 6.18 6.20 10.64
CA GLU A 8 5.12 6.42 9.66
C GLU A 8 5.02 5.26 8.68
N GLU A 9 6.17 4.77 8.18
CA GLU A 9 6.19 3.65 7.26
C GLU A 9 5.76 2.36 7.95
N LYS A 10 6.13 2.17 9.21
CA LYS A 10 5.68 1.01 9.97
C LYS A 10 4.16 0.98 10.07
N ILE A 11 3.57 2.12 10.34
CA ILE A 11 2.11 2.24 10.43
C ILE A 11 1.46 1.92 9.08
N LYS A 12 1.99 2.47 8.00
CA LYS A 12 1.42 2.23 6.67
C LYS A 12 1.53 0.77 6.27
N ASN A 13 2.66 0.14 6.54
CA ASN A 13 2.84 -1.28 6.24
C ASN A 13 1.89 -2.15 7.05
N ALA A 14 1.73 -1.83 8.34
CA ALA A 14 0.81 -2.54 9.21
C ALA A 14 -0.63 -2.36 8.73
N ALA A 15 -0.97 -1.15 8.31
CA ALA A 15 -2.32 -0.86 7.82
C ALA A 15 -2.63 -1.64 6.55
N ARG A 16 -1.67 -1.69 5.63
CA ARG A 16 -1.87 -2.48 4.40
C ARG A 16 -2.19 -3.93 4.73
N LYS A 17 -1.45 -4.49 5.67
CA LYS A 17 -1.65 -5.88 6.07
C LYS A 17 -3.02 -6.07 6.72
N VAL A 18 -3.38 -5.21 7.67
CA VAL A 18 -4.64 -5.33 8.39
C VAL A 18 -5.83 -5.12 7.46
N PHE A 19 -5.77 -4.12 6.58
CA PHE A 19 -6.84 -3.90 5.61
C PHE A 19 -6.99 -5.09 4.67
N HIS A 20 -5.88 -5.68 4.27
CA HIS A 20 -5.92 -6.84 3.39
C HIS A 20 -6.54 -8.05 4.09
N GLU A 21 -6.16 -8.29 5.33
CA GLU A 21 -6.61 -9.47 6.05
C GLU A 21 -8.05 -9.35 6.54
N LYS A 22 -8.45 -8.17 7.01
CA LYS A 22 -9.76 -7.99 7.62
C LYS A 22 -10.75 -7.24 6.78
N GLY A 23 -10.28 -6.56 5.73
CA GLY A 23 -11.10 -5.65 4.95
C GLY A 23 -11.25 -4.33 5.67
N TYR A 24 -11.59 -3.29 4.91
CA TYR A 24 -11.65 -1.93 5.45
C TYR A 24 -12.65 -1.82 6.61
N GLY A 25 -13.84 -2.40 6.43
CA GLY A 25 -14.90 -2.26 7.42
C GLY A 25 -14.58 -2.89 8.76
N GLN A 26 -13.85 -4.00 8.76
CA GLN A 26 -13.53 -4.73 9.98
C GLN A 26 -12.20 -4.31 10.59
N ALA A 27 -11.36 -3.63 9.84
CA ALA A 27 -10.07 -3.18 10.34
C ALA A 27 -10.25 -2.02 11.31
N ARG A 28 -9.54 -2.07 12.43
CA ARG A 28 -9.60 -1.01 13.43
C ARG A 28 -8.22 -0.42 13.64
N THR A 29 -8.18 0.85 14.03
CA THR A 29 -6.88 1.50 14.29
C THR A 29 -6.12 0.77 15.37
N ARG A 30 -6.82 0.19 16.35
CA ARG A 30 -6.15 -0.61 17.37
C ARG A 30 -5.42 -1.80 16.76
N ASP A 31 -6.05 -2.48 15.80
CA ASP A 31 -5.43 -3.61 15.13
C ASP A 31 -4.17 -3.18 14.39
N ILE A 32 -4.22 -2.02 13.76
CA ILE A 32 -3.10 -1.48 13.01
C ILE A 32 -1.95 -1.13 13.97
N ALA A 33 -2.29 -0.51 15.09
CA ALA A 33 -1.27 -0.15 16.08
C ALA A 33 -0.58 -1.40 16.62
N GLU A 34 -1.34 -2.44 16.92
CA GLU A 34 -0.78 -3.70 17.39
C GLU A 34 0.14 -4.32 16.35
N GLU A 35 -0.30 -4.34 15.10
CA GLU A 35 0.51 -4.91 14.04
C GLU A 35 1.81 -4.12 13.85
N ALA A 36 1.75 -2.81 14.03
CA ALA A 36 2.92 -1.94 13.88
C ALA A 36 3.84 -1.98 15.11
N GLY A 37 3.36 -2.53 16.22
CA GLY A 37 4.15 -2.57 17.46
C GLY A 37 4.22 -1.24 18.16
N ILE A 38 3.20 -0.41 18.04
CA ILE A 38 3.16 0.91 18.69
C ILE A 38 1.84 1.05 19.43
N ASN A 39 1.76 2.08 20.29
CA ASN A 39 0.50 2.33 20.97
C ASN A 39 -0.43 3.17 20.09
N LEU A 40 -1.71 3.15 20.44
CA LEU A 40 -2.74 3.82 19.64
C LEU A 40 -2.55 5.32 19.61
N ALA A 41 -2.07 5.91 20.70
CA ALA A 41 -1.85 7.35 20.75
C ALA A 41 -0.82 7.80 19.71
N LEU A 42 0.23 7.00 19.54
CA LEU A 42 1.26 7.33 18.55
C LEU A 42 0.70 7.19 17.14
N LEU A 43 -0.13 6.17 16.90
CA LEU A 43 -0.76 6.02 15.61
C LEU A 43 -1.62 7.24 15.30
N ASN A 44 -2.42 7.69 16.27
CA ASN A 44 -3.29 8.84 16.09
C ASN A 44 -2.52 10.15 15.91
N TYR A 45 -1.32 10.21 16.42
CA TYR A 45 -0.46 11.36 16.19
C TYR A 45 -0.10 11.50 14.70
N TYR A 46 0.24 10.39 14.06
CA TYR A 46 0.61 10.41 12.65
C TYR A 46 -0.59 10.42 11.72
N PHE A 47 -1.62 9.64 12.07
CA PHE A 47 -2.79 9.48 11.20
C PHE A 47 -4.04 9.59 12.05
N MET A 48 -4.82 10.60 11.81
CA MET A 48 -5.92 10.97 12.71
C MET A 48 -7.09 10.00 12.66
N SER A 49 -7.25 9.24 11.57
CA SER A 49 -8.38 8.34 11.44
C SER A 49 -8.04 7.20 10.50
N LYS A 50 -8.83 6.14 10.58
CA LYS A 50 -8.71 5.00 9.68
C LYS A 50 -8.92 5.45 8.24
N GLU A 51 -9.88 6.32 8.03
CA GLU A 51 -10.20 6.84 6.70
C GLU A 51 -9.03 7.57 6.08
N LYS A 52 -8.38 8.41 6.87
CA LYS A 52 -7.24 9.17 6.38
C LYS A 52 -6.07 8.27 6.03
N LEU A 53 -5.81 7.29 6.88
CA LEU A 53 -4.75 6.33 6.65
C LEU A 53 -5.01 5.51 5.39
N PHE A 54 -6.25 5.05 5.23
CA PHE A 54 -6.65 4.31 4.05
C PHE A 54 -6.48 5.14 2.78
N ASP A 55 -6.88 6.41 2.84
CA ASP A 55 -6.77 7.32 1.70
C ASP A 55 -5.31 7.48 1.26
N ILE A 56 -4.41 7.65 2.22
CA ILE A 56 -2.99 7.80 1.92
C ILE A 56 -2.43 6.53 1.28
N ILE A 57 -2.78 5.37 1.84
CA ILE A 57 -2.33 4.09 1.31
C ILE A 57 -2.83 3.87 -0.11
N MET A 58 -4.10 4.20 -0.36
CA MET A 58 -4.65 4.03 -1.70
C MET A 58 -4.01 4.95 -2.71
N LYS A 59 -3.73 6.18 -2.32
CA LYS A 59 -3.04 7.12 -3.21
C LYS A 59 -1.65 6.63 -3.56
N GLU A 60 -0.93 6.10 -2.58
CA GLU A 60 0.41 5.56 -2.83
C GLU A 60 0.35 4.37 -3.76
N SER A 61 -0.63 3.49 -3.56
CA SER A 61 -0.79 2.32 -4.43
C SER A 61 -1.10 2.72 -5.86
N LEU A 62 -1.95 3.72 -6.03
CA LEU A 62 -2.28 4.22 -7.35
C LEU A 62 -1.06 4.84 -8.03
N GLN A 63 -0.25 5.57 -7.28
CA GLN A 63 0.97 6.16 -7.83
C GLN A 63 1.95 5.09 -8.29
N GLU A 64 2.09 4.03 -7.50
CA GLU A 64 2.95 2.92 -7.89
C GLU A 64 2.46 2.26 -9.17
N MET A 65 1.16 2.02 -9.26
CA MET A 65 0.58 1.41 -10.45
C MET A 65 0.75 2.29 -11.67
N PHE A 66 0.53 3.58 -11.50
CA PHE A 66 0.70 4.52 -12.60
C PHE A 66 2.14 4.56 -13.09
N GLY A 67 3.09 4.56 -12.17
CA GLY A 67 4.51 4.51 -12.53
C GLY A 67 4.86 3.24 -13.30
N LEU A 68 4.30 2.12 -12.88
CA LEU A 68 4.52 0.86 -13.57
C LEU A 68 3.97 0.92 -15.00
N ILE A 69 2.78 1.48 -15.17
CA ILE A 69 2.16 1.63 -16.49
C ILE A 69 3.04 2.49 -17.38
N VAL A 70 3.52 3.63 -16.86
CA VAL A 70 4.36 4.53 -17.64
C VAL A 70 5.64 3.81 -18.08
N ASN A 71 6.27 3.06 -17.18
CA ASN A 71 7.48 2.33 -17.51
C ASN A 71 7.25 1.30 -18.62
N LEU A 72 6.13 0.60 -18.54
CA LEU A 72 5.81 -0.42 -19.54
C LEU A 72 5.49 0.20 -20.89
N VAL A 73 4.78 1.32 -20.89
CA VAL A 73 4.45 2.02 -22.13
C VAL A 73 5.70 2.53 -22.83
N ASN A 74 6.72 2.92 -22.05
CA ASN A 74 7.95 3.44 -22.60
C ASN A 74 8.96 2.36 -23.01
N ALA A 75 8.66 1.09 -22.77
CA ALA A 75 9.53 0.00 -23.20
C ALA A 75 9.37 -0.21 -24.71
N GLU A 76 10.47 -0.09 -25.44
CA GLU A 76 10.38 -0.02 -26.90
C GLU A 76 10.28 -1.38 -27.58
N ASP A 77 10.79 -2.42 -26.93
CA ASP A 77 10.84 -3.75 -27.51
C ASP A 77 9.67 -4.64 -27.12
N ILE A 78 8.64 -4.07 -26.51
CA ILE A 78 7.45 -4.80 -26.09
C ILE A 78 6.25 -4.22 -26.84
N ASN A 79 5.49 -5.07 -27.53
CA ASN A 79 4.32 -4.57 -28.26
C ASN A 79 3.17 -4.27 -27.30
N LEU A 80 2.15 -3.58 -27.81
CA LEU A 80 1.05 -3.10 -26.99
C LEU A 80 0.30 -4.22 -26.28
N SER A 81 0.06 -5.33 -26.99
CA SER A 81 -0.65 -6.46 -26.40
C SER A 81 0.13 -7.05 -25.21
N GLU A 82 1.42 -7.22 -25.39
CA GLU A 82 2.27 -7.73 -24.32
C GLU A 82 2.33 -6.77 -23.15
N LYS A 83 2.36 -5.47 -23.43
CA LYS A 83 2.35 -4.46 -22.36
C LYS A 83 1.09 -4.55 -21.53
N ILE A 84 -0.05 -4.71 -22.18
CA ILE A 84 -1.33 -4.84 -21.48
C ILE A 84 -1.34 -6.10 -20.64
N ASP A 85 -0.88 -7.21 -21.19
CA ASP A 85 -0.83 -8.47 -20.45
C ASP A 85 0.05 -8.36 -19.22
N MET A 86 1.19 -7.69 -19.32
CA MET A 86 2.08 -7.49 -18.20
C MET A 86 1.45 -6.62 -17.12
N ILE A 87 0.73 -5.59 -17.50
CA ILE A 87 0.05 -4.72 -16.56
C ILE A 87 -1.02 -5.50 -15.80
N VAL A 88 -1.81 -6.29 -16.51
CA VAL A 88 -2.86 -7.09 -15.88
C VAL A 88 -2.26 -8.11 -14.91
N ALA A 89 -1.20 -8.79 -15.32
CA ALA A 89 -0.55 -9.78 -14.48
C ALA A 89 0.00 -9.15 -13.20
N ARG A 90 0.61 -7.97 -13.31
CA ARG A 90 1.12 -7.26 -12.14
C ARG A 90 0.01 -6.81 -11.23
N TYR A 91 -1.09 -6.36 -11.79
CA TYR A 91 -2.21 -5.93 -10.99
C TYR A 91 -2.79 -7.09 -10.20
N ILE A 92 -2.95 -8.24 -10.85
CA ILE A 92 -3.46 -9.44 -10.19
C ILE A 92 -2.52 -9.87 -9.06
N ASP A 93 -1.22 -9.85 -9.31
CA ASP A 93 -0.23 -10.20 -8.28
C ASP A 93 -0.33 -9.26 -7.08
N SER A 94 -0.59 -7.99 -7.32
CA SER A 94 -0.60 -7.03 -6.22
C SER A 94 -1.84 -7.13 -5.35
N ILE A 95 -2.92 -7.71 -5.88
CA ILE A 95 -4.17 -7.83 -5.11
C ILE A 95 -4.42 -9.24 -4.58
N SER A 96 -3.56 -10.21 -4.91
CA SER A 96 -3.76 -11.59 -4.45
C SER A 96 -2.81 -12.02 -3.32
#